data_afdbc91d3d1629b8a7811445822487d5
#
_entry.id   afdbc91d3d1629b8a7811445822487d5
#
_cell.length_a   1.000
_cell.length_b   1.000
_cell.length_c   1.000
_cell.angle_alpha   90.00
_cell.angle_beta   90.00
_cell.angle_gamma   90.00
#
_symmetry.space_group_name_H-M   'P 1'
#
loop_
_entity.id
_entity.type
_entity.pdbx_description
1 polymer ?
#
loop_
_entity_poly.entity_id
_entity_poly.type
_entity_poly.pdbx_seq_one_letter_code
_entity_poly.pdbx_strand_id
1 'polypeptide(L)'
;VEEGESFAYNTLWAALPPVIAIGLALITKEVYSSLFLGILVGAMMYANFDFMGTFVHVFEDGIIANLSDSSNVGILIFLVILGTMVQLMNAAGGSAAFGKWSTEHIKSRTAAQLAVVCLGVLIFIDDYFNCLTVGSVMRPLSDKHKISRAKLAYLIDATAAPVCIIAPVSSWAAAVTGFVDGVDGLDLFISAIPYNYYALLTILMMVAMAVMKVEFGPMAVHEHNAIEKGDIYTTPDRPYE
;
A
#
# COMPACT_ATOMS: atom_id res chain seq x y z
N VAL A 1 23.30 -19.28 16.86
CA VAL A 1 24.47 -18.82 16.06
C VAL A 1 24.72 -17.41 16.50
N GLU A 2 25.94 -17.08 16.98
CA GLU A 2 26.30 -15.71 17.35
C GLU A 2 26.34 -14.82 16.10
N GLU A 3 26.02 -13.52 16.25
CA GLU A 3 26.13 -12.55 15.16
C GLU A 3 27.55 -12.59 14.59
N GLY A 4 27.67 -12.91 13.29
CA GLY A 4 28.97 -13.00 12.59
C GLY A 4 29.45 -14.42 12.30
N GLU A 5 28.82 -15.48 12.78
CA GLU A 5 29.17 -16.86 12.44
C GLU A 5 28.57 -17.37 11.12
N SER A 6 27.54 -16.71 10.58
CA SER A 6 26.99 -17.07 9.27
C SER A 6 27.91 -16.61 8.14
N PHE A 7 28.17 -17.49 7.19
CA PHE A 7 28.99 -17.16 6.00
C PHE A 7 28.42 -16.01 5.17
N ALA A 8 27.13 -15.75 5.28
CA ALA A 8 26.43 -14.70 4.55
C ALA A 8 26.50 -13.32 5.25
N TYR A 9 26.88 -13.29 6.54
CA TYR A 9 26.90 -12.06 7.31
C TYR A 9 27.87 -11.03 6.72
N ASN A 10 27.38 -9.80 6.53
CA ASN A 10 28.14 -8.69 5.95
C ASN A 10 28.74 -8.96 4.55
N THR A 11 28.10 -9.83 3.76
CA THR A 11 28.47 -10.15 2.38
C THR A 11 27.33 -9.86 1.42
N LEU A 12 27.63 -9.84 0.10
CA LEU A 12 26.58 -9.72 -0.93
C LEU A 12 25.57 -10.88 -0.92
N TRP A 13 25.93 -12.02 -0.33
CA TRP A 13 25.02 -13.16 -0.18
C TRP A 13 23.83 -12.85 0.73
N ALA A 14 23.96 -11.90 1.65
CA ALA A 14 22.84 -11.44 2.47
C ALA A 14 21.66 -10.84 1.66
N ALA A 15 21.91 -10.43 0.41
CA ALA A 15 20.85 -9.96 -0.49
C ALA A 15 20.09 -11.10 -1.21
N LEU A 16 20.56 -12.35 -1.13
CA LEU A 16 19.96 -13.47 -1.84
C LEU A 16 18.51 -13.77 -1.42
N PRO A 17 18.15 -13.80 -0.12
CA PRO A 17 16.77 -14.04 0.32
C PRO A 17 15.75 -13.05 -0.27
N PRO A 18 15.94 -11.71 -0.18
CA PRO A 18 15.01 -10.77 -0.77
C PRO A 18 14.99 -10.85 -2.31
N VAL A 19 16.11 -11.11 -2.97
CA VAL A 19 16.14 -11.29 -4.45
C VAL A 19 15.32 -12.51 -4.87
N ILE A 20 15.41 -13.62 -4.13
CA ILE A 20 14.60 -14.82 -4.39
C ILE A 20 13.13 -14.52 -4.15
N ALA A 21 12.77 -13.90 -3.02
CA ALA A 21 11.38 -13.56 -2.71
C ALA A 21 10.75 -12.70 -3.79
N ILE A 22 11.42 -11.61 -4.17
CA ILE A 22 10.93 -10.67 -5.20
C ILE A 22 10.89 -11.34 -6.57
N GLY A 23 11.96 -12.06 -6.96
CA GLY A 23 12.05 -12.75 -8.25
C GLY A 23 10.94 -13.78 -8.43
N LEU A 24 10.70 -14.61 -7.40
CA LEU A 24 9.62 -15.59 -7.41
C LEU A 24 8.24 -14.91 -7.44
N ALA A 25 8.02 -13.85 -6.66
CA ALA A 25 6.76 -13.11 -6.66
C ALA A 25 6.42 -12.52 -8.03
N LEU A 26 7.42 -12.01 -8.75
CA LEU A 26 7.25 -11.48 -10.11
C LEU A 26 6.93 -12.59 -11.14
N ILE A 27 7.53 -13.77 -11.00
CA ILE A 27 7.34 -14.89 -11.92
C ILE A 27 6.00 -15.61 -11.65
N THR A 28 5.77 -15.95 -10.39
CA THR A 28 4.60 -16.77 -9.98
C THR A 28 3.33 -15.94 -9.80
N LYS A 29 3.47 -14.63 -9.59
CA LYS A 29 2.41 -13.70 -9.16
C LYS A 29 1.78 -14.08 -7.81
N GLU A 30 2.48 -14.90 -7.05
CA GLU A 30 2.09 -15.38 -5.72
C GLU A 30 3.04 -14.83 -4.67
N VAL A 31 2.54 -13.91 -3.83
CA VAL A 31 3.39 -13.18 -2.88
C VAL A 31 3.70 -14.01 -1.65
N TYR A 32 2.70 -14.68 -1.07
CA TYR A 32 2.86 -15.39 0.22
C TYR A 32 3.86 -16.54 0.14
N SER A 33 3.71 -17.43 -0.84
CA SER A 33 4.63 -18.54 -1.06
C SER A 33 6.04 -18.06 -1.42
N SER A 34 6.15 -16.98 -2.20
CA SER A 34 7.43 -16.39 -2.57
C SER A 34 8.17 -15.77 -1.38
N LEU A 35 7.45 -15.06 -0.51
CA LEU A 35 8.00 -14.51 0.74
C LEU A 35 8.44 -15.63 1.68
N PHE A 36 7.60 -16.67 1.85
CA PHE A 36 7.95 -17.81 2.69
C PHE A 36 9.24 -18.51 2.22
N LEU A 37 9.39 -18.71 0.90
CA LEU A 37 10.62 -19.29 0.34
C LEU A 37 11.83 -18.37 0.55
N GLY A 38 11.66 -17.06 0.43
CA GLY A 38 12.72 -16.11 0.75
C GLY A 38 13.15 -16.17 2.22
N ILE A 39 12.18 -16.22 3.14
CA ILE A 39 12.44 -16.39 4.58
C ILE A 39 13.16 -17.71 4.85
N LEU A 40 12.71 -18.81 4.22
CA LEU A 40 13.34 -20.11 4.38
C LEU A 40 14.81 -20.12 3.91
N VAL A 41 15.08 -19.52 2.76
CA VAL A 41 16.46 -19.36 2.25
C VAL A 41 17.29 -18.51 3.21
N GLY A 42 16.75 -17.43 3.74
CA GLY A 42 17.43 -16.59 4.74
C GLY A 42 17.78 -17.38 6.01
N ALA A 43 16.84 -18.14 6.53
CA ALA A 43 17.07 -18.99 7.69
C ALA A 43 18.09 -20.11 7.45
N MET A 44 18.07 -20.72 6.24
CA MET A 44 19.10 -21.70 5.83
C MET A 44 20.49 -21.09 5.79
N MET A 45 20.62 -19.89 5.25
CA MET A 45 21.91 -19.17 5.19
C MET A 45 22.37 -18.75 6.60
N TYR A 46 21.45 -18.31 7.45
CA TYR A 46 21.73 -17.98 8.85
C TYR A 46 22.24 -19.20 9.63
N ALA A 47 21.58 -20.34 9.48
CA ALA A 47 21.96 -21.59 10.13
C ALA A 47 23.10 -22.36 9.44
N ASN A 48 23.82 -21.76 8.48
CA ASN A 48 24.87 -22.41 7.69
C ASN A 48 24.43 -23.75 7.07
N PHE A 49 23.18 -23.82 6.59
CA PHE A 49 22.52 -25.00 5.99
C PHE A 49 22.31 -26.17 6.97
N ASP A 50 22.38 -25.93 8.29
CA ASP A 50 21.90 -26.92 9.24
C ASP A 50 20.37 -27.01 9.21
N PHE A 51 19.84 -28.22 9.02
CA PHE A 51 18.39 -28.42 8.89
C PHE A 51 17.63 -28.08 10.17
N MET A 52 18.13 -28.57 11.32
CA MET A 52 17.46 -28.34 12.59
C MET A 52 17.58 -26.87 13.01
N GLY A 53 18.76 -26.26 12.83
CA GLY A 53 18.97 -24.84 13.08
C GLY A 53 18.09 -23.97 12.20
N THR A 54 17.92 -24.30 10.92
CA THR A 54 17.00 -23.60 10.01
C THR A 54 15.56 -23.66 10.52
N PHE A 55 15.11 -24.85 10.92
CA PHE A 55 13.74 -25.04 11.41
C PHE A 55 13.48 -24.25 12.70
N VAL A 56 14.39 -24.35 13.66
CA VAL A 56 14.31 -23.58 14.92
C VAL A 56 14.29 -22.07 14.64
N HIS A 57 15.19 -21.58 13.79
CA HIS A 57 15.26 -20.17 13.45
C HIS A 57 13.98 -19.63 12.79
N VAL A 58 13.37 -20.40 11.87
CA VAL A 58 12.09 -19.99 11.24
C VAL A 58 10.95 -19.92 12.26
N PHE A 59 10.84 -20.95 13.12
CA PHE A 59 9.69 -21.07 14.00
C PHE A 59 9.86 -20.35 15.33
N GLU A 60 10.98 -20.51 16.05
CA GLU A 60 11.19 -19.87 17.35
C GLU A 60 11.58 -18.41 17.18
N ASP A 61 12.68 -18.13 16.47
CA ASP A 61 13.21 -16.78 16.33
C ASP A 61 12.39 -15.95 15.33
N GLY A 62 11.82 -16.58 14.33
CA GLY A 62 10.95 -15.94 13.34
C GLY A 62 9.50 -15.81 13.83
N ILE A 63 8.71 -16.87 13.72
CA ILE A 63 7.25 -16.80 13.91
C ILE A 63 6.88 -16.51 15.37
N ILE A 64 7.40 -17.30 16.31
CA ILE A 64 7.02 -17.19 17.72
C ILE A 64 7.51 -15.89 18.32
N ALA A 65 8.76 -15.51 18.08
CA ALA A 65 9.33 -14.26 18.58
C ALA A 65 8.54 -13.05 18.07
N ASN A 66 8.24 -12.99 16.76
CA ASN A 66 7.46 -11.89 16.20
C ASN A 66 6.01 -11.85 16.71
N LEU A 67 5.35 -13.00 16.89
CA LEU A 67 3.99 -13.06 17.45
C LEU A 67 3.96 -12.83 18.97
N SER A 68 5.08 -12.90 19.65
CA SER A 68 5.19 -12.61 21.09
C SER A 68 5.62 -11.18 21.39
N ASP A 69 6.08 -10.45 20.36
CA ASP A 69 6.44 -9.05 20.50
C ASP A 69 5.20 -8.17 20.66
N SER A 70 5.17 -7.34 21.69
CA SER A 70 4.00 -6.51 22.02
C SER A 70 3.69 -5.47 20.96
N SER A 71 4.69 -4.95 20.26
CA SER A 71 4.52 -3.97 19.18
C SER A 71 3.86 -4.61 17.99
N ASN A 72 4.34 -5.78 17.57
CA ASN A 72 3.77 -6.55 16.46
C ASN A 72 2.34 -7.00 16.75
N VAL A 73 2.07 -7.49 17.96
CA VAL A 73 0.70 -7.84 18.39
C VAL A 73 -0.20 -6.61 18.42
N GLY A 74 0.30 -5.46 18.86
CA GLY A 74 -0.41 -4.18 18.81
C GLY A 74 -0.85 -3.81 17.38
N ILE A 75 0.03 -3.96 16.40
CA ILE A 75 -0.27 -3.72 14.97
C ILE A 75 -1.34 -4.69 14.47
N LEU A 76 -1.25 -5.99 14.80
CA LEU A 76 -2.25 -6.97 14.39
C LEU A 76 -3.64 -6.66 14.96
N ILE A 77 -3.73 -6.29 16.25
CA ILE A 77 -4.98 -5.87 16.88
C ILE A 77 -5.53 -4.60 16.21
N PHE A 78 -4.66 -3.61 15.95
CA PHE A 78 -5.04 -2.39 15.24
C PHE A 78 -5.66 -2.70 13.87
N LEU A 79 -5.04 -3.58 13.07
CA LEU A 79 -5.55 -3.96 11.75
C LEU A 79 -6.91 -4.66 11.82
N VAL A 80 -7.13 -5.54 12.81
CA VAL A 80 -8.43 -6.20 13.02
C VAL A 80 -9.52 -5.21 13.39
N ILE A 81 -9.22 -4.28 14.32
CA ILE A 81 -10.16 -3.23 14.72
C ILE A 81 -10.49 -2.33 13.53
N LEU A 82 -9.46 -1.91 12.79
CA LEU A 82 -9.62 -1.06 11.62
C LEU A 82 -10.48 -1.73 10.54
N GLY A 83 -10.19 -2.99 10.20
CA GLY A 83 -10.99 -3.75 9.24
C GLY A 83 -12.45 -3.89 9.68
N THR A 84 -12.70 -4.07 10.98
CA THR A 84 -14.04 -4.12 11.55
C THR A 84 -14.75 -2.79 11.41
N MET A 85 -14.09 -1.67 11.69
CA MET A 85 -14.65 -0.31 11.52
C MET A 85 -15.03 -0.03 10.07
N VAL A 86 -14.17 -0.42 9.11
CA VAL A 86 -14.46 -0.31 7.67
C VAL A 86 -15.73 -1.07 7.30
N GLN A 87 -15.80 -2.32 7.74
CA GLN A 87 -16.96 -3.17 7.44
C GLN A 87 -18.26 -2.60 8.04
N LEU A 88 -18.21 -2.09 9.26
CA LEU A 88 -19.35 -1.43 9.90
C LEU A 88 -19.77 -0.17 9.15
N MET A 89 -18.81 0.66 8.71
CA MET A 89 -19.10 1.87 7.93
C MET A 89 -19.77 1.52 6.59
N ASN A 90 -19.29 0.49 5.90
CA ASN A 90 -19.90 0.02 4.66
C ASN A 90 -21.29 -0.58 4.89
N ALA A 91 -21.45 -1.40 5.92
CA ALA A 91 -22.74 -1.98 6.29
C ALA A 91 -23.77 -0.92 6.72
N ALA A 92 -23.32 0.16 7.36
CA ALA A 92 -24.16 1.31 7.71
C ALA A 92 -24.55 2.18 6.49
N GLY A 93 -24.04 1.88 5.30
CA GLY A 93 -24.31 2.63 4.07
C GLY A 93 -23.52 3.94 3.94
N GLY A 94 -22.47 4.15 4.74
CA GLY A 94 -21.66 5.36 4.70
C GLY A 94 -21.03 5.62 3.33
N SER A 95 -20.46 4.61 2.71
CA SER A 95 -19.89 4.69 1.37
C SER A 95 -20.92 5.05 0.30
N ALA A 96 -22.12 4.45 0.36
CA ALA A 96 -23.21 4.74 -0.56
C ALA A 96 -23.75 6.17 -0.39
N ALA A 97 -23.90 6.64 0.86
CA ALA A 97 -24.34 8.00 1.16
C ALA A 97 -23.35 9.05 0.64
N PHE A 98 -22.06 8.85 0.87
CA PHE A 98 -21.04 9.75 0.35
C PHE A 98 -20.96 9.70 -1.20
N GLY A 99 -21.08 8.53 -1.80
CA GLY A 99 -21.14 8.35 -3.25
C GLY A 99 -22.31 9.14 -3.87
N LYS A 100 -23.49 9.10 -3.26
CA LYS A 100 -24.65 9.88 -3.69
C LYS A 100 -24.41 11.37 -3.54
N TRP A 101 -23.98 11.83 -2.38
CA TRP A 101 -23.64 13.24 -2.14
C TRP A 101 -22.61 13.78 -3.13
N SER A 102 -21.53 13.03 -3.37
CA SER A 102 -20.46 13.44 -4.28
C SER A 102 -20.93 13.53 -5.74
N THR A 103 -21.80 12.63 -6.18
CA THR A 103 -22.38 12.68 -7.54
C THR A 103 -23.32 13.87 -7.77
N GLU A 104 -23.96 14.38 -6.70
CA GLU A 104 -24.84 15.54 -6.77
C GLU A 104 -24.06 16.87 -6.79
N HIS A 105 -22.96 16.94 -6.04
CA HIS A 105 -22.19 18.18 -5.83
C HIS A 105 -21.01 18.33 -6.80
N ILE A 106 -20.40 17.26 -7.25
CA ILE A 106 -19.24 17.27 -8.13
C ILE A 106 -19.71 17.21 -9.58
N LYS A 107 -19.44 18.27 -10.35
CA LYS A 107 -20.00 18.43 -11.71
C LYS A 107 -18.94 18.39 -12.82
N SER A 108 -17.66 18.34 -12.50
CA SER A 108 -16.59 18.32 -13.50
C SER A 108 -15.64 17.15 -13.29
N ARG A 109 -15.04 16.70 -14.40
CA ARG A 109 -14.08 15.60 -14.40
C ARG A 109 -12.84 15.91 -13.56
N THR A 110 -12.31 17.15 -13.65
CA THR A 110 -11.21 17.62 -12.81
C THR A 110 -11.59 17.61 -11.33
N ALA A 111 -12.78 18.12 -11.00
CA ALA A 111 -13.26 18.09 -9.61
C ALA A 111 -13.46 16.66 -9.08
N ALA A 112 -13.88 15.72 -9.93
CA ALA A 112 -13.99 14.32 -9.56
C ALA A 112 -12.62 13.71 -9.24
N GLN A 113 -11.60 13.96 -10.06
CA GLN A 113 -10.22 13.50 -9.79
C GLN A 113 -9.66 14.12 -8.51
N LEU A 114 -9.82 15.43 -8.33
CA LEU A 114 -9.39 16.12 -7.11
C LEU A 114 -10.13 15.63 -5.87
N ALA A 115 -11.40 15.25 -6.00
CA ALA A 115 -12.17 14.66 -4.90
C ALA A 115 -11.63 13.27 -4.51
N VAL A 116 -11.18 12.46 -5.47
CA VAL A 116 -10.49 11.18 -5.19
C VAL A 116 -9.21 11.46 -4.40
N VAL A 117 -8.38 12.39 -4.87
CA VAL A 117 -7.13 12.77 -4.19
C VAL A 117 -7.43 13.33 -2.78
N CYS A 118 -8.40 14.21 -2.65
CA CYS A 118 -8.77 14.81 -1.37
C CYS A 118 -9.24 13.74 -0.36
N LEU A 119 -10.11 12.82 -0.80
CA LEU A 119 -10.57 11.72 0.06
C LEU A 119 -9.42 10.80 0.44
N GLY A 120 -8.51 10.49 -0.51
CA GLY A 120 -7.32 9.71 -0.25
C GLY A 120 -6.39 10.37 0.78
N VAL A 121 -6.23 11.68 0.72
CA VAL A 121 -5.46 12.44 1.74
C VAL A 121 -6.17 12.46 3.09
N LEU A 122 -7.50 12.52 3.14
CA LEU A 122 -8.26 12.50 4.39
C LEU A 122 -8.23 11.14 5.09
N ILE A 123 -8.09 10.05 4.33
CA ILE A 123 -8.00 8.68 4.88
C ILE A 123 -6.53 8.29 4.98
N PHE A 124 -5.81 8.89 5.92
CA PHE A 124 -4.36 8.74 6.07
C PHE A 124 -3.93 7.65 7.07
N ILE A 125 -4.86 7.00 7.74
CA ILE A 125 -4.56 6.09 8.86
C ILE A 125 -3.88 4.82 8.38
N ASP A 126 -4.36 4.26 7.26
CA ASP A 126 -3.88 3.00 6.70
C ASP A 126 -4.07 2.97 5.18
N ASP A 127 -3.09 2.49 4.44
CA ASP A 127 -3.09 2.48 2.97
C ASP A 127 -4.06 1.44 2.39
N TYR A 128 -4.20 0.25 2.99
CA TYR A 128 -5.20 -0.74 2.56
C TYR A 128 -6.62 -0.22 2.78
N PHE A 129 -6.86 0.37 3.94
CA PHE A 129 -8.14 1.01 4.24
C PHE A 129 -8.44 2.12 3.26
N ASN A 130 -7.46 2.97 2.97
CA ASN A 130 -7.55 4.01 1.97
C ASN A 130 -7.97 3.44 0.61
N CYS A 131 -7.21 2.47 0.08
CA CYS A 131 -7.48 1.86 -1.22
C CYS A 131 -8.91 1.28 -1.31
N LEU A 132 -9.32 0.50 -0.33
CA LEU A 132 -10.64 -0.14 -0.32
C LEU A 132 -11.78 0.86 -0.21
N THR A 133 -11.64 1.84 0.68
CA THR A 133 -12.70 2.82 0.95
C THR A 133 -12.83 3.82 -0.19
N VAL A 134 -11.72 4.47 -0.58
CA VAL A 134 -11.73 5.44 -1.69
C VAL A 134 -12.16 4.75 -2.99
N GLY A 135 -11.67 3.52 -3.24
CA GLY A 135 -12.05 2.73 -4.41
C GLY A 135 -13.53 2.44 -4.47
N SER A 136 -14.14 1.99 -3.38
CA SER A 136 -15.56 1.65 -3.35
C SER A 136 -16.46 2.90 -3.45
N VAL A 137 -16.09 3.96 -2.74
CA VAL A 137 -16.87 5.19 -2.64
C VAL A 137 -16.80 6.04 -3.91
N MET A 138 -15.62 6.14 -4.52
CA MET A 138 -15.39 7.03 -5.67
C MET A 138 -15.69 6.39 -7.03
N ARG A 139 -15.91 5.07 -7.08
CA ARG A 139 -16.23 4.37 -8.33
C ARG A 139 -17.46 4.95 -9.04
N PRO A 140 -18.62 5.15 -8.41
CA PRO A 140 -19.79 5.72 -9.10
C PRO A 140 -19.54 7.13 -9.62
N LEU A 141 -18.76 7.94 -8.89
CA LEU A 141 -18.40 9.28 -9.31
C LEU A 141 -17.45 9.26 -10.51
N SER A 142 -16.43 8.40 -10.51
CA SER A 142 -15.48 8.27 -11.62
C SER A 142 -16.16 7.78 -12.90
N ASP A 143 -17.09 6.83 -12.79
CA ASP A 143 -17.85 6.30 -13.92
C ASP A 143 -18.72 7.38 -14.56
N LYS A 144 -19.45 8.13 -13.74
CA LYS A 144 -20.28 9.27 -14.19
C LYS A 144 -19.47 10.30 -14.97
N HIS A 145 -18.23 10.54 -14.59
CA HIS A 145 -17.35 11.52 -15.22
C HIS A 145 -16.42 10.91 -16.29
N LYS A 146 -16.65 9.66 -16.70
CA LYS A 146 -15.86 8.96 -17.71
C LYS A 146 -14.35 8.95 -17.40
N ILE A 147 -14.00 8.77 -16.13
CA ILE A 147 -12.63 8.53 -15.70
C ILE A 147 -12.35 7.04 -15.83
N SER A 148 -11.26 6.65 -16.51
CA SER A 148 -10.95 5.23 -16.71
C SER A 148 -10.69 4.52 -15.39
N ARG A 149 -10.95 3.21 -15.34
CA ARG A 149 -10.64 2.37 -14.19
C ARG A 149 -9.14 2.39 -13.84
N ALA A 150 -8.31 2.42 -14.88
CA ALA A 150 -6.85 2.55 -14.72
C ALA A 150 -6.47 3.87 -14.03
N LYS A 151 -7.10 4.99 -14.43
CA LYS A 151 -6.85 6.30 -13.80
C LYS A 151 -7.35 6.35 -12.37
N LEU A 152 -8.53 5.80 -12.10
CA LEU A 152 -9.06 5.71 -10.74
C LEU A 152 -8.11 4.88 -9.86
N ALA A 153 -7.69 3.71 -10.32
CA ALA A 153 -6.75 2.87 -9.59
C ALA A 153 -5.42 3.59 -9.31
N TYR A 154 -4.88 4.30 -10.30
CA TYR A 154 -3.67 5.11 -10.14
C TYR A 154 -3.85 6.20 -9.07
N LEU A 155 -4.96 6.96 -9.10
CA LEU A 155 -5.20 8.01 -8.13
C LEU A 155 -5.33 7.47 -6.70
N ILE A 156 -5.96 6.30 -6.55
CA ILE A 156 -6.11 5.63 -5.26
C ILE A 156 -4.75 5.15 -4.75
N ASP A 157 -4.02 4.39 -5.55
CA ASP A 157 -2.72 3.83 -5.20
C ASP A 157 -1.69 4.94 -4.89
N ALA A 158 -1.64 5.95 -5.74
CA ALA A 158 -0.72 7.08 -5.59
C ALA A 158 -1.07 8.04 -4.42
N THR A 159 -2.26 7.95 -3.83
CA THR A 159 -2.61 8.66 -2.58
C THR A 159 -2.45 7.78 -1.35
N ALA A 160 -2.72 6.48 -1.44
CA ALA A 160 -2.77 5.60 -0.28
C ALA A 160 -1.43 5.53 0.46
N ALA A 161 -0.42 4.88 -0.10
CA ALA A 161 0.88 4.74 0.54
C ALA A 161 1.63 6.07 0.73
N PRO A 162 1.72 6.98 -0.28
CA PRO A 162 2.39 8.27 -0.10
C PRO A 162 1.82 9.14 1.02
N VAL A 163 0.51 9.12 1.22
CA VAL A 163 -0.10 9.89 2.31
C VAL A 163 0.18 9.23 3.67
N CYS A 164 0.04 7.91 3.77
CA CYS A 164 0.27 7.19 5.02
C CYS A 164 1.71 7.30 5.52
N ILE A 165 2.72 7.33 4.62
CA ILE A 165 4.13 7.44 5.00
C ILE A 165 4.57 8.86 5.39
N ILE A 166 3.71 9.87 5.25
CA ILE A 166 3.95 11.25 5.74
C ILE A 166 2.95 11.65 6.82
N ALA A 167 2.01 10.80 7.16
CA ALA A 167 1.06 11.06 8.25
C ALA A 167 1.64 10.59 9.58
N PRO A 168 1.74 11.47 10.59
CA PRO A 168 2.38 11.14 11.87
C PRO A 168 1.57 10.12 12.69
N VAL A 169 0.28 9.94 12.36
CA VAL A 169 -0.61 8.95 12.99
C VAL A 169 -1.11 8.01 11.89
N SER A 170 -0.33 6.98 11.58
CA SER A 170 -0.65 6.00 10.54
C SER A 170 -0.11 4.63 10.91
N SER A 171 -0.57 3.59 10.19
CA SER A 171 -0.02 2.24 10.30
C SER A 171 1.48 2.20 10.00
N TRP A 172 1.94 3.02 9.05
CA TRP A 172 3.36 3.15 8.72
C TRP A 172 4.18 3.81 9.83
N ALA A 173 3.66 4.89 10.45
CA ALA A 173 4.32 5.49 11.60
C ALA A 173 4.47 4.46 12.73
N ALA A 174 3.40 3.72 13.05
CA ALA A 174 3.42 2.67 14.06
C ALA A 174 4.45 1.57 13.75
N ALA A 175 4.57 1.15 12.49
CA ALA A 175 5.51 0.10 12.09
C ALA A 175 6.98 0.57 12.12
N VAL A 176 7.26 1.79 11.64
CA VAL A 176 8.64 2.29 11.47
C VAL A 176 9.26 2.79 12.77
N THR A 177 8.44 3.29 13.70
CA THR A 177 8.94 3.81 15.00
C THR A 177 9.66 2.75 15.84
N GLY A 178 9.38 1.46 15.63
CA GLY A 178 10.05 0.36 16.32
C GLY A 178 11.40 -0.08 15.73
N PHE A 179 11.85 0.51 14.61
CA PHE A 179 13.07 0.04 13.92
C PHE A 179 14.38 0.66 14.43
N VAL A 180 14.31 1.67 15.26
CA VAL A 180 15.50 2.38 15.72
C VAL A 180 15.58 2.35 17.24
N ASP A 181 16.64 1.74 17.77
CA ASP A 181 16.93 1.70 19.20
C ASP A 181 17.62 3.00 19.67
N GLY A 182 17.27 3.43 20.87
CA GLY A 182 17.95 4.56 21.54
C GLY A 182 17.52 5.97 21.10
N VAL A 183 16.53 6.08 20.20
CA VAL A 183 15.94 7.36 19.75
C VAL A 183 14.42 7.23 19.82
N ASP A 184 13.72 8.34 20.09
CA ASP A 184 12.26 8.34 19.93
C ASP A 184 11.91 8.17 18.44
N GLY A 185 11.37 6.99 18.11
CA GLY A 185 11.07 6.62 16.73
C GLY A 185 10.01 7.52 16.10
N LEU A 186 9.07 8.07 16.91
CA LEU A 186 8.04 8.98 16.39
C LEU A 186 8.64 10.33 16.03
N ASP A 187 9.53 10.87 16.85
CA ASP A 187 10.24 12.12 16.57
C ASP A 187 11.11 11.99 15.32
N LEU A 188 11.79 10.85 15.17
CA LEU A 188 12.58 10.55 13.98
C LEU A 188 11.68 10.48 12.72
N PHE A 189 10.55 9.77 12.82
CA PHE A 189 9.59 9.67 11.72
C PHE A 189 9.06 11.05 11.30
N ILE A 190 8.61 11.87 12.24
CA ILE A 190 8.12 13.24 11.96
C ILE A 190 9.22 14.09 11.32
N SER A 191 10.45 13.99 11.82
CA SER A 191 11.58 14.72 11.26
C SER A 191 11.93 14.29 9.83
N ALA A 192 11.62 13.05 9.43
CA ALA A 192 11.86 12.53 8.10
C ALA A 192 10.78 12.95 7.08
N ILE A 193 9.58 13.37 7.51
CA ILE A 193 8.48 13.75 6.61
C ILE A 193 8.89 14.75 5.53
N PRO A 194 9.56 15.89 5.83
CA PRO A 194 9.95 16.87 4.82
C PRO A 194 10.94 16.34 3.78
N TYR A 195 11.64 15.26 4.09
CA TYR A 195 12.62 14.63 3.20
C TYR A 195 12.03 13.48 2.37
N ASN A 196 10.77 13.14 2.60
CA ASN A 196 10.06 12.14 1.80
C ASN A 196 9.58 12.76 0.48
N TYR A 197 10.55 13.06 -0.40
CA TYR A 197 10.28 13.71 -1.68
C TYR A 197 9.35 12.90 -2.58
N TYR A 198 9.42 11.56 -2.50
CA TYR A 198 8.51 10.70 -3.28
C TYR A 198 7.05 11.00 -2.96
N ALA A 199 6.68 10.96 -1.69
CA ALA A 199 5.30 11.21 -1.26
C ALA A 199 4.82 12.62 -1.64
N LEU A 200 5.64 13.63 -1.32
CA LEU A 200 5.31 15.04 -1.58
C LEU A 200 5.17 15.33 -3.08
N LEU A 201 6.11 14.85 -3.89
CA LEU A 201 6.09 15.07 -5.34
C LEU A 201 4.98 14.25 -6.04
N THR A 202 4.66 13.04 -5.55
CA THR A 202 3.57 12.24 -6.10
C THR A 202 2.23 12.93 -5.90
N ILE A 203 1.95 13.44 -4.70
CA ILE A 203 0.70 14.17 -4.42
C ILE A 203 0.62 15.44 -5.29
N LEU A 204 1.72 16.20 -5.36
CA LEU A 204 1.79 17.40 -6.20
C LEU A 204 1.55 17.06 -7.68
N MET A 205 2.18 15.98 -8.17
CA MET A 205 2.03 15.53 -9.56
C MET A 205 0.58 15.14 -9.87
N MET A 206 -0.11 14.41 -9.00
CA MET A 206 -1.51 14.04 -9.19
C MET A 206 -2.42 15.27 -9.29
N VAL A 207 -2.24 16.23 -8.39
CA VAL A 207 -3.00 17.49 -8.44
C VAL A 207 -2.70 18.25 -9.73
N ALA A 208 -1.43 18.37 -10.10
CA ALA A 208 -1.02 19.06 -11.32
C ALA A 208 -1.61 18.39 -12.58
N MET A 209 -1.54 17.07 -12.68
CA MET A 209 -2.12 16.32 -13.81
C MET A 209 -3.64 16.51 -13.90
N ALA A 210 -4.35 16.46 -12.78
CA ALA A 210 -5.80 16.66 -12.75
C ALA A 210 -6.19 18.07 -13.20
N VAL A 211 -5.46 19.09 -12.74
CA VAL A 211 -5.73 20.52 -13.07
C VAL A 211 -5.33 20.84 -14.51
N MET A 212 -4.15 20.42 -14.94
CA MET A 212 -3.64 20.67 -16.29
C MET A 212 -4.31 19.76 -17.34
N LYS A 213 -5.04 18.72 -16.91
CA LYS A 213 -5.68 17.72 -17.81
C LYS A 213 -4.68 17.03 -18.74
N VAL A 214 -3.49 16.76 -18.22
CA VAL A 214 -2.42 16.09 -18.95
C VAL A 214 -2.38 14.62 -18.57
N GLU A 215 -2.32 13.78 -19.59
CA GLU A 215 -2.14 12.33 -19.44
C GLU A 215 -0.95 11.91 -20.30
N PHE A 216 -0.20 10.90 -19.84
CA PHE A 216 0.97 10.40 -20.56
C PHE A 216 1.06 8.88 -20.57
N GLY A 217 1.85 8.35 -21.52
CA GLY A 217 2.08 6.92 -21.65
C GLY A 217 0.80 6.11 -21.86
N PRO A 218 0.73 4.87 -21.35
CA PRO A 218 -0.45 4.01 -21.49
C PRO A 218 -1.71 4.61 -20.87
N MET A 219 -1.60 5.45 -19.84
CA MET A 219 -2.75 6.10 -19.20
C MET A 219 -3.51 7.00 -20.17
N ALA A 220 -2.82 7.69 -21.09
CA ALA A 220 -3.45 8.52 -22.11
C ALA A 220 -4.39 7.71 -23.02
N VAL A 221 -4.04 6.45 -23.32
CA VAL A 221 -4.90 5.55 -24.12
C VAL A 221 -6.17 5.18 -23.37
N HIS A 222 -6.05 4.82 -22.08
CA HIS A 222 -7.20 4.49 -21.23
C HIS A 222 -8.15 5.67 -21.10
N GLU A 223 -7.61 6.85 -20.87
CA GLU A 223 -8.39 8.07 -20.70
C GLU A 223 -9.04 8.53 -22.02
N HIS A 224 -8.32 8.41 -23.16
CA HIS A 224 -8.90 8.68 -24.48
C HIS A 224 -10.10 7.75 -24.78
N ASN A 225 -9.95 6.45 -24.51
CA ASN A 225 -11.05 5.51 -24.73
C ASN A 225 -12.24 5.79 -23.80
N ALA A 226 -11.98 6.16 -22.55
CA ALA A 226 -13.05 6.52 -21.61
C ALA A 226 -13.82 7.78 -22.04
N ILE A 227 -13.13 8.80 -22.56
CA ILE A 227 -13.74 10.06 -22.99
C ILE A 227 -14.50 9.88 -24.30
N GLU A 228 -13.83 9.39 -25.36
CA GLU A 228 -14.34 9.35 -26.72
C GLU A 228 -15.31 8.20 -26.95
N LYS A 229 -14.99 7.00 -26.45
CA LYS A 229 -15.78 5.80 -26.67
C LYS A 229 -16.71 5.43 -25.52
N GLY A 230 -16.56 6.09 -24.35
CA GLY A 230 -17.26 5.71 -23.13
C GLY A 230 -16.76 4.38 -22.53
N ASP A 231 -15.66 3.82 -23.05
CA ASP A 231 -15.08 2.58 -22.56
C ASP A 231 -14.08 2.88 -21.42
N ILE A 232 -14.55 2.74 -20.21
CA ILE A 232 -13.76 3.02 -19.00
C ILE A 232 -12.77 1.91 -18.65
N TYR A 233 -12.85 0.74 -19.30
CA TYR A 233 -11.99 -0.41 -19.02
C TYR A 233 -10.81 -0.53 -19.99
N THR A 234 -11.03 -0.28 -21.28
CA THR A 234 -10.06 -0.44 -22.38
C THR A 234 -9.60 -1.89 -22.62
N THR A 235 -9.78 -2.79 -21.68
CA THR A 235 -9.41 -4.21 -21.75
C THR A 235 -10.67 -5.08 -21.86
N PRO A 236 -10.56 -6.31 -22.41
CA PRO A 236 -11.70 -7.23 -22.48
C PRO A 236 -12.20 -7.67 -21.10
N ASP A 237 -11.30 -7.72 -20.12
CA ASP A 237 -11.67 -8.00 -18.74
C ASP A 237 -12.36 -6.78 -18.12
N ARG A 238 -13.59 -6.99 -17.66
CA ARG A 238 -14.44 -5.95 -17.07
C ARG A 238 -14.78 -6.29 -15.61
N PRO A 239 -13.82 -6.24 -14.73
CA PRO A 239 -14.06 -6.54 -13.32
C PRO A 239 -15.05 -5.54 -12.74
N TYR A 240 -16.07 -6.03 -12.04
CA TYR A 240 -17.11 -5.21 -11.38
C TYR A 240 -18.04 -4.44 -12.35
N GLU A 241 -18.28 -4.93 -13.54
CA GLU A 241 -19.35 -4.44 -14.43
C GLU A 241 -20.74 -4.80 -13.88
#